data_c52904509c8dea7de81d03ef303fad7c
#
_entry.id   c52904509c8dea7de81d03ef303fad7c
#
_cell.length_a   1.000
_cell.length_b   1.000
_cell.length_c   1.000
_cell.angle_alpha   90.00
_cell.angle_beta   90.00
_cell.angle_gamma   90.00
#
_symmetry.space_group_name_H-M   'P 1'
#
loop_
_entity.id
_entity.type
_entity.pdbx_description
1 polymer ?
#
loop_
_entity_poly.entity_id
_entity_poly.type
_entity_poly.pdbx_seq_one_letter_code
_entity_poly.pdbx_strand_id
1 'polypeptide(L)'
;MCRQHWRRRIKFNANYFKAGIIMKLCGFDVGIEHPLFIIAGPCVIESKQMAIDTAGQLKEMAARVGVPFIYKSSYDKANRSSTKTFRGFGMDEGLRILDDVRAQLNVPILTDVHTEEQVPHVAAVVDVLQTPAFLCRQTDFIVACARSGKPVNIKKGQFLAPGDMKQVVNKAKEANGGADNIMVCERGASFGYNTLVSDMRGLAIMRETQCPVVFDATHSVQQPGGQGEKSGGQREFVPVLARAAVASGIAGVFMETHPDPSQALSDGPNAWPLGKMEDLLHLLVDLDRLVKKAGFAEQSI
;
A
#
# COMPACT_ATOMS: atom_id res chain seq x y z
N MET A 1 10.07 45.24 -23.56
CA MET A 1 10.47 45.49 -22.15
C MET A 1 9.37 44.89 -21.26
N CYS A 2 9.52 43.66 -20.82
CA CYS A 2 8.81 43.08 -19.67
C CYS A 2 9.20 41.61 -19.48
N ARG A 3 10.44 41.39 -19.09
CA ARG A 3 10.94 40.06 -18.64
C ARG A 3 12.03 40.28 -17.59
N GLN A 4 11.67 40.66 -16.39
CA GLN A 4 12.55 40.59 -15.20
C GLN A 4 11.71 40.94 -13.98
N HIS A 5 11.14 39.95 -13.26
CA HIS A 5 10.77 40.08 -11.84
C HIS A 5 10.10 38.82 -11.30
N TRP A 6 10.69 37.64 -11.57
CA TRP A 6 10.28 36.41 -10.88
C TRP A 6 11.51 35.65 -10.38
N ARG A 7 12.37 36.31 -9.58
CA ARG A 7 13.39 35.68 -8.76
C ARG A 7 13.38 36.24 -7.35
N ARG A 8 12.26 36.14 -6.65
CA ARG A 8 12.32 36.18 -5.19
C ARG A 8 12.68 34.76 -4.73
N ARG A 9 13.93 34.56 -4.29
CA ARG A 9 14.34 33.41 -3.51
C ARG A 9 13.50 33.40 -2.24
N ILE A 10 12.51 32.53 -2.15
CA ILE A 10 11.87 32.19 -0.91
C ILE A 10 12.96 31.48 -0.10
N LYS A 11 13.46 32.15 0.92
CA LYS A 11 14.33 31.54 1.94
C LYS A 11 13.42 30.61 2.74
N PHE A 12 13.46 29.33 2.45
CA PHE A 12 12.83 28.33 3.30
C PHE A 12 13.50 28.35 4.67
N ASN A 13 12.72 28.55 5.71
CA ASN A 13 13.18 28.47 7.07
C ASN A 13 13.38 27.00 7.43
N ALA A 14 14.63 26.54 7.40
CA ALA A 14 15.02 25.13 7.61
C ALA A 14 14.69 24.56 9.01
N ASN A 15 14.06 25.33 9.89
CA ASN A 15 13.82 24.98 11.28
C ASN A 15 12.45 24.33 11.57
N TYR A 16 11.60 24.09 10.55
CA TYR A 16 10.34 23.37 10.72
C TYR A 16 10.39 21.87 10.33
N PHE A 17 11.46 21.43 9.71
CA PHE A 17 11.71 20.01 9.53
C PHE A 17 12.41 19.47 10.78
N LYS A 18 11.68 18.90 11.74
CA LYS A 18 12.23 17.74 12.44
C LYS A 18 12.58 16.78 11.33
N ALA A 19 13.87 16.40 11.22
CA ALA A 19 14.35 15.44 10.23
C ALA A 19 13.32 14.34 10.07
N GLY A 20 12.75 14.21 8.86
CA GLY A 20 11.65 13.28 8.63
C GLY A 20 12.07 11.92 9.15
N ILE A 21 11.20 11.24 9.88
CA ILE A 21 11.52 9.91 10.41
C ILE A 21 11.82 9.02 9.22
N ILE A 22 13.07 8.63 9.07
CA ILE A 22 13.52 7.74 8.01
C ILE A 22 13.19 6.32 8.46
N MET A 23 12.13 5.74 7.90
CA MET A 23 11.84 4.33 8.10
C MET A 23 12.70 3.50 7.15
N LYS A 24 13.44 2.54 7.70
CA LYS A 24 14.11 1.51 6.90
C LYS A 24 13.11 0.39 6.58
N LEU A 25 12.85 0.17 5.29
CA LEU A 25 11.92 -0.85 4.82
C LEU A 25 12.65 -1.79 3.85
N CYS A 26 12.84 -3.05 4.22
CA CYS A 26 13.43 -4.09 3.36
C CYS A 26 14.75 -3.66 2.68
N GLY A 27 15.58 -2.86 3.35
CA GLY A 27 16.89 -2.43 2.84
C GLY A 27 16.89 -1.07 2.13
N PHE A 28 15.76 -0.39 1.96
CA PHE A 28 15.67 0.96 1.40
C PHE A 28 14.98 1.93 2.36
N ASP A 29 15.22 3.22 2.16
CA ASP A 29 14.63 4.29 2.97
C ASP A 29 13.27 4.70 2.37
N VAL A 30 12.26 4.87 3.24
CA VAL A 30 10.91 5.27 2.84
C VAL A 30 10.43 6.48 3.62
N GLY A 31 9.67 7.32 2.96
CA GLY A 31 9.09 8.54 3.51
C GLY A 31 8.75 9.53 2.42
N ILE A 32 8.23 10.68 2.81
CA ILE A 32 7.83 11.73 1.85
C ILE A 32 9.03 12.35 1.12
N GLU A 33 10.24 12.27 1.69
CA GLU A 33 11.46 12.83 1.11
C GLU A 33 12.26 11.80 0.29
N HIS A 34 11.83 10.54 0.32
CA HIS A 34 12.48 9.43 -0.38
C HIS A 34 11.73 9.07 -1.68
N PRO A 35 12.39 8.42 -2.65
CA PRO A 35 11.73 7.96 -3.85
C PRO A 35 10.48 7.12 -3.56
N LEU A 36 9.47 7.23 -4.42
CA LEU A 36 8.29 6.37 -4.38
C LEU A 36 8.71 4.90 -4.35
N PHE A 37 8.02 4.06 -3.55
CA PHE A 37 8.13 2.61 -3.62
C PHE A 37 6.80 1.97 -4.01
N ILE A 38 6.85 0.73 -4.50
CA ILE A 38 5.65 0.02 -4.90
C ILE A 38 5.48 -1.28 -4.12
N ILE A 39 4.23 -1.54 -3.70
CA ILE A 39 3.76 -2.84 -3.22
C ILE A 39 2.83 -3.38 -4.29
N ALA A 40 3.18 -4.49 -4.95
CA ALA A 40 2.35 -5.02 -6.03
C ALA A 40 2.37 -6.55 -6.11
N GLY A 41 1.30 -7.13 -6.67
CA GLY A 41 1.14 -8.55 -6.90
C GLY A 41 -0.33 -8.94 -7.03
N PRO A 42 -0.64 -10.22 -7.25
CA PRO A 42 -2.01 -10.70 -7.33
C PRO A 42 -2.77 -10.54 -6.01
N CYS A 43 -4.06 -10.30 -6.10
CA CYS A 43 -4.94 -10.17 -4.93
C CYS A 43 -4.79 -11.33 -3.95
N VAL A 44 -4.76 -12.56 -4.49
CA VAL A 44 -4.61 -13.82 -3.76
C VAL A 44 -3.67 -14.75 -4.53
N ILE A 45 -3.01 -15.66 -3.85
CA ILE A 45 -2.22 -16.72 -4.48
C ILE A 45 -3.20 -17.67 -5.21
N GLU A 46 -3.09 -17.77 -6.54
CA GLU A 46 -3.93 -18.63 -7.37
C GLU A 46 -3.20 -19.91 -7.81
N SER A 47 -1.87 -19.84 -7.93
CA SER A 47 -0.97 -20.98 -8.06
C SER A 47 0.46 -20.56 -7.72
N LYS A 48 1.31 -21.53 -7.38
CA LYS A 48 2.74 -21.28 -7.13
C LYS A 48 3.42 -20.67 -8.36
N GLN A 49 3.18 -21.27 -9.55
CA GLN A 49 3.81 -20.81 -10.78
C GLN A 49 3.43 -19.37 -11.12
N MET A 50 2.12 -19.03 -11.04
CA MET A 50 1.66 -17.68 -11.30
C MET A 50 2.25 -16.67 -10.30
N ALA A 51 2.39 -17.04 -9.03
CA ALA A 51 3.00 -16.17 -8.03
C ALA A 51 4.47 -15.85 -8.37
N ILE A 52 5.26 -16.87 -8.76
CA ILE A 52 6.66 -16.72 -9.16
C ILE A 52 6.76 -15.89 -10.44
N ASP A 53 6.00 -16.22 -11.48
CA ASP A 53 6.05 -15.53 -12.78
C ASP A 53 5.66 -14.06 -12.65
N THR A 54 4.59 -13.78 -11.91
CA THR A 54 4.14 -12.39 -11.69
C THR A 54 5.15 -11.60 -10.86
N ALA A 55 5.71 -12.18 -9.81
CA ALA A 55 6.73 -11.54 -8.99
C ALA A 55 8.01 -11.27 -9.79
N GLY A 56 8.42 -12.21 -10.64
CA GLY A 56 9.58 -12.06 -11.52
C GLY A 56 9.41 -10.90 -12.50
N GLN A 57 8.27 -10.85 -13.20
CA GLN A 57 7.96 -9.76 -14.13
C GLN A 57 7.93 -8.40 -13.42
N LEU A 58 7.26 -8.32 -12.26
CA LEU A 58 7.22 -7.08 -11.47
C LEU A 58 8.61 -6.64 -11.00
N LYS A 59 9.46 -7.57 -10.55
CA LYS A 59 10.84 -7.28 -10.17
C LYS A 59 11.63 -6.66 -11.35
N GLU A 60 11.51 -7.24 -12.54
CA GLU A 60 12.20 -6.73 -13.73
C GLU A 60 11.69 -5.35 -14.15
N MET A 61 10.36 -5.13 -14.14
CA MET A 61 9.74 -3.83 -14.42
C MET A 61 10.21 -2.78 -13.41
N ALA A 62 10.16 -3.09 -12.12
CA ALA A 62 10.61 -2.20 -11.06
C ALA A 62 12.10 -1.83 -11.20
N ALA A 63 12.94 -2.78 -11.59
CA ALA A 63 14.36 -2.53 -11.84
C ALA A 63 14.59 -1.61 -13.05
N ARG A 64 13.85 -1.80 -14.17
CA ARG A 64 13.92 -0.92 -15.34
C ARG A 64 13.46 0.51 -15.04
N VAL A 65 12.40 0.65 -14.27
CA VAL A 65 11.86 1.95 -13.83
C VAL A 65 12.73 2.61 -12.76
N GLY A 66 13.48 1.81 -12.00
CA GLY A 66 14.29 2.28 -10.87
C GLY A 66 13.44 2.60 -9.63
N VAL A 67 12.41 1.78 -9.35
CA VAL A 67 11.52 1.93 -8.20
C VAL A 67 11.70 0.77 -7.22
N PRO A 68 11.86 1.01 -5.89
CA PRO A 68 11.88 -0.06 -4.90
C PRO A 68 10.56 -0.85 -4.91
N PHE A 69 10.65 -2.17 -4.78
CA PHE A 69 9.53 -3.09 -4.97
C PHE A 69 9.39 -4.08 -3.82
N ILE A 70 8.15 -4.31 -3.38
CA ILE A 70 7.74 -5.36 -2.45
C ILE A 70 6.65 -6.19 -3.12
N TYR A 71 6.86 -7.50 -3.22
CA TYR A 71 5.83 -8.39 -3.74
C TYR A 71 4.73 -8.61 -2.70
N LYS A 72 3.48 -8.53 -3.14
CA LYS A 72 2.31 -8.78 -2.28
C LYS A 72 1.39 -9.83 -2.89
N SER A 73 1.01 -10.84 -2.10
CA SER A 73 -0.17 -11.66 -2.37
C SER A 73 -0.75 -12.18 -1.06
N SER A 74 -2.06 -12.41 -1.00
CA SER A 74 -2.71 -12.96 0.20
C SER A 74 -2.75 -14.48 0.13
N TYR A 75 -2.48 -15.15 1.24
CA TYR A 75 -2.63 -16.61 1.36
C TYR A 75 -4.08 -17.03 1.63
N ASP A 76 -4.88 -16.13 2.20
CA ASP A 76 -6.31 -16.30 2.47
C ASP A 76 -7.06 -14.98 2.29
N LYS A 77 -8.29 -15.04 1.86
CA LYS A 77 -9.27 -13.95 1.80
C LYS A 77 -10.34 -14.19 2.86
N ALA A 78 -9.99 -13.90 4.12
CA ALA A 78 -10.83 -14.19 5.29
C ALA A 78 -12.16 -13.43 5.34
N ASN A 79 -12.30 -12.32 4.60
CA ASN A 79 -13.48 -11.43 4.60
C ASN A 79 -14.37 -11.56 3.35
N ARG A 80 -14.43 -12.74 2.72
CA ARG A 80 -15.28 -12.97 1.56
C ARG A 80 -16.77 -12.79 1.89
N SER A 81 -17.50 -12.20 0.95
CA SER A 81 -18.96 -12.03 1.05
C SER A 81 -19.71 -13.37 0.95
N SER A 82 -19.14 -14.36 0.27
CA SER A 82 -19.73 -15.70 0.10
C SER A 82 -18.71 -16.78 0.48
N THR A 83 -19.17 -17.80 1.20
CA THR A 83 -18.37 -19.00 1.56
C THR A 83 -18.01 -19.87 0.36
N LYS A 84 -18.68 -19.66 -0.79
CA LYS A 84 -18.47 -20.43 -2.02
C LYS A 84 -17.35 -19.87 -2.90
N THR A 85 -16.86 -18.66 -2.63
CA THR A 85 -15.80 -18.01 -3.43
C THR A 85 -14.43 -18.52 -3.02
N PHE A 86 -13.49 -18.52 -3.97
CA PHE A 86 -12.11 -18.93 -3.73
C PHE A 86 -11.46 -18.07 -2.64
N ARG A 87 -10.92 -18.69 -1.61
CA ARG A 87 -10.29 -18.02 -0.48
C ARG A 87 -8.76 -17.97 -0.55
N GLY A 88 -8.14 -18.86 -1.30
CA GLY A 88 -6.70 -19.09 -1.32
C GLY A 88 -6.35 -20.52 -0.87
N PHE A 89 -5.06 -20.76 -0.66
CA PHE A 89 -4.53 -22.08 -0.26
C PHE A 89 -4.51 -22.29 1.27
N GLY A 90 -4.92 -21.29 2.05
CA GLY A 90 -4.76 -21.29 3.49
C GLY A 90 -3.33 -20.92 3.92
N MET A 91 -3.12 -20.84 5.25
CA MET A 91 -1.89 -20.26 5.79
C MET A 91 -0.65 -21.09 5.46
N ASP A 92 -0.65 -22.40 5.72
CA ASP A 92 0.56 -23.23 5.61
C ASP A 92 1.09 -23.30 4.19
N GLU A 93 0.22 -23.65 3.24
CA GLU A 93 0.59 -23.75 1.83
C GLU A 93 0.89 -22.37 1.24
N GLY A 94 0.06 -21.37 1.54
CA GLY A 94 0.25 -20.02 1.05
C GLY A 94 1.55 -19.40 1.53
N LEU A 95 1.93 -19.56 2.79
CA LEU A 95 3.21 -19.09 3.33
C LEU A 95 4.40 -19.82 2.68
N ARG A 96 4.29 -21.13 2.41
CA ARG A 96 5.32 -21.87 1.68
C ARG A 96 5.52 -21.33 0.27
N ILE A 97 4.43 -21.01 -0.45
CA ILE A 97 4.54 -20.39 -1.78
C ILE A 97 5.19 -19.01 -1.71
N LEU A 98 4.86 -18.18 -0.72
CA LEU A 98 5.48 -16.88 -0.53
C LEU A 98 6.98 -16.98 -0.21
N ASP A 99 7.37 -17.95 0.59
CA ASP A 99 8.78 -18.23 0.89
C ASP A 99 9.55 -18.69 -0.36
N ASP A 100 8.93 -19.53 -1.19
CA ASP A 100 9.49 -19.95 -2.49
C ASP A 100 9.71 -18.72 -3.43
N VAL A 101 8.75 -17.79 -3.50
CA VAL A 101 8.89 -16.55 -4.27
C VAL A 101 10.07 -15.74 -3.74
N ARG A 102 10.17 -15.56 -2.42
CA ARG A 102 11.27 -14.84 -1.78
C ARG A 102 12.63 -15.48 -2.08
N ALA A 103 12.74 -16.79 -1.87
CA ALA A 103 13.99 -17.53 -2.04
C ALA A 103 14.48 -17.54 -3.50
N GLN A 104 13.56 -17.71 -4.48
CA GLN A 104 13.93 -17.80 -5.89
C GLN A 104 14.22 -16.43 -6.51
N LEU A 105 13.49 -15.40 -6.10
CA LEU A 105 13.57 -14.09 -6.74
C LEU A 105 14.32 -13.05 -5.91
N ASN A 106 14.64 -13.34 -4.66
CA ASN A 106 15.23 -12.37 -3.73
C ASN A 106 14.48 -11.04 -3.73
N VAL A 107 13.16 -11.10 -3.54
CA VAL A 107 12.27 -9.94 -3.40
C VAL A 107 11.65 -9.93 -2.00
N PRO A 108 11.48 -8.76 -1.38
CA PRO A 108 10.74 -8.65 -0.13
C PRO A 108 9.27 -9.05 -0.32
N ILE A 109 8.71 -9.70 0.70
CA ILE A 109 7.34 -10.22 0.68
C ILE A 109 6.46 -9.50 1.69
N LEU A 110 5.26 -9.14 1.25
CA LEU A 110 4.19 -8.64 2.10
C LEU A 110 2.96 -9.54 1.96
N THR A 111 2.31 -9.87 3.07
CA THR A 111 0.99 -10.54 3.07
C THR A 111 0.09 -10.04 4.18
N ASP A 112 -1.21 -10.25 4.03
CA ASP A 112 -2.20 -9.95 5.08
C ASP A 112 -2.10 -10.98 6.22
N VAL A 113 -2.41 -10.55 7.45
CA VAL A 113 -2.64 -11.41 8.61
C VAL A 113 -4.03 -11.10 9.17
N HIS A 114 -4.76 -12.11 9.68
CA HIS A 114 -6.19 -11.94 9.97
C HIS A 114 -6.55 -12.18 11.44
N THR A 115 -5.74 -12.91 12.20
CA THR A 115 -5.93 -13.13 13.64
C THR A 115 -4.60 -13.00 14.38
N GLU A 116 -4.66 -12.81 15.69
CA GLU A 116 -3.49 -12.67 16.54
C GLU A 116 -2.63 -13.93 16.54
N GLU A 117 -3.26 -15.11 16.52
CA GLU A 117 -2.58 -16.40 16.49
C GLU A 117 -1.77 -16.61 15.20
N GLN A 118 -2.19 -16.02 14.07
CA GLN A 118 -1.47 -16.11 12.81
C GLN A 118 -0.18 -15.26 12.79
N VAL A 119 -0.15 -14.18 13.57
CA VAL A 119 0.95 -13.20 13.52
C VAL A 119 2.34 -13.83 13.65
N PRO A 120 2.66 -14.67 14.64
CA PRO A 120 3.99 -15.24 14.77
C PRO A 120 4.37 -16.13 13.59
N HIS A 121 3.44 -16.89 13.04
CA HIS A 121 3.67 -17.80 11.91
C HIS A 121 3.93 -17.02 10.63
N VAL A 122 3.13 -15.99 10.36
CA VAL A 122 3.27 -15.14 9.18
C VAL A 122 4.55 -14.31 9.26
N ALA A 123 4.84 -13.71 10.43
CA ALA A 123 6.04 -12.91 10.64
C ALA A 123 7.35 -13.71 10.50
N ALA A 124 7.33 -15.02 10.73
CA ALA A 124 8.49 -15.88 10.50
C ALA A 124 8.87 -16.01 9.02
N VAL A 125 7.91 -15.82 8.11
CA VAL A 125 8.08 -16.04 6.66
C VAL A 125 8.23 -14.73 5.89
N VAL A 126 7.39 -13.72 6.17
CA VAL A 126 7.35 -12.51 5.37
C VAL A 126 8.19 -11.37 5.94
N ASP A 127 8.50 -10.39 5.10
CA ASP A 127 9.28 -9.21 5.49
C ASP A 127 8.41 -8.07 6.02
N VAL A 128 7.16 -8.00 5.58
CA VAL A 128 6.19 -6.96 5.95
C VAL A 128 4.84 -7.59 6.24
N LEU A 129 4.24 -7.27 7.37
CA LEU A 129 2.85 -7.63 7.70
C LEU A 129 1.88 -6.57 7.15
N GLN A 130 0.69 -6.99 6.74
CA GLN A 130 -0.41 -6.07 6.45
C GLN A 130 -1.62 -6.37 7.31
N THR A 131 -2.19 -5.32 7.92
CA THR A 131 -3.48 -5.45 8.59
C THR A 131 -4.61 -5.10 7.62
N PRO A 132 -5.63 -5.96 7.48
CA PRO A 132 -6.80 -5.67 6.67
C PRO A 132 -7.56 -4.44 7.17
N ALA A 133 -8.21 -3.72 6.25
CA ALA A 133 -8.90 -2.47 6.55
C ALA A 133 -9.98 -2.62 7.65
N PHE A 134 -10.75 -3.71 7.63
CA PHE A 134 -11.80 -3.95 8.63
C PHE A 134 -11.25 -4.15 10.05
N LEU A 135 -10.00 -4.59 10.19
CA LEU A 135 -9.36 -4.90 11.46
C LEU A 135 -8.50 -3.75 12.02
N CYS A 136 -8.45 -2.61 11.34
CA CYS A 136 -7.59 -1.48 11.73
C CYS A 136 -7.90 -0.90 13.12
N ARG A 137 -9.08 -1.14 13.68
CA ARG A 137 -9.51 -0.70 15.01
C ARG A 137 -9.37 -1.76 16.10
N GLN A 138 -9.09 -3.02 15.75
CA GLN A 138 -8.95 -4.12 16.72
C GLN A 138 -7.64 -3.96 17.50
N THR A 139 -7.75 -3.53 18.76
CA THR A 139 -6.58 -3.13 19.56
C THR A 139 -5.59 -4.27 19.73
N ASP A 140 -6.04 -5.44 20.16
CA ASP A 140 -5.16 -6.57 20.45
C ASP A 140 -4.47 -7.08 19.18
N PHE A 141 -5.18 -7.11 18.08
CA PHE A 141 -4.64 -7.47 16.76
C PHE A 141 -3.57 -6.49 16.27
N ILE A 142 -3.80 -5.16 16.36
CA ILE A 142 -2.80 -4.15 15.99
C ILE A 142 -1.56 -4.25 16.89
N VAL A 143 -1.76 -4.45 18.20
CA VAL A 143 -0.69 -4.64 19.17
C VAL A 143 0.13 -5.91 18.85
N ALA A 144 -0.54 -7.02 18.55
CA ALA A 144 0.15 -8.27 18.17
C ALA A 144 1.01 -8.09 16.90
N CYS A 145 0.45 -7.46 15.85
CA CYS A 145 1.20 -7.17 14.63
C CYS A 145 2.43 -6.28 14.92
N ALA A 146 2.26 -5.21 15.69
CA ALA A 146 3.34 -4.29 16.02
C ALA A 146 4.46 -4.96 16.87
N ARG A 147 4.09 -5.84 17.81
CA ARG A 147 5.02 -6.60 18.65
C ARG A 147 5.82 -7.66 17.91
N SER A 148 5.41 -8.03 16.70
CA SER A 148 6.17 -9.00 15.88
C SER A 148 7.56 -8.52 15.51
N GLY A 149 7.85 -7.21 15.63
CA GLY A 149 9.10 -6.58 15.21
C GLY A 149 9.22 -6.35 13.70
N LYS A 150 8.27 -6.87 12.90
CA LYS A 150 8.23 -6.64 11.45
C LYS A 150 7.64 -5.27 11.11
N PRO A 151 8.02 -4.67 9.97
CA PRO A 151 7.26 -3.57 9.40
C PRO A 151 5.80 -3.94 9.20
N VAL A 152 4.88 -3.00 9.51
CA VAL A 152 3.44 -3.23 9.39
C VAL A 152 2.81 -2.17 8.51
N ASN A 153 2.14 -2.59 7.43
CA ASN A 153 1.30 -1.73 6.59
C ASN A 153 -0.14 -1.78 7.11
N ILE A 154 -0.59 -0.74 7.79
CA ILE A 154 -1.94 -0.67 8.37
C ILE A 154 -2.90 -0.04 7.36
N LYS A 155 -3.80 -0.83 6.78
CA LYS A 155 -4.86 -0.33 5.90
C LYS A 155 -5.92 0.40 6.71
N LYS A 156 -6.19 1.67 6.35
CA LYS A 156 -7.27 2.45 6.93
C LYS A 156 -8.63 1.84 6.58
N GLY A 157 -9.47 1.61 7.56
CA GLY A 157 -10.86 1.17 7.35
C GLY A 157 -11.66 2.20 6.52
N GLN A 158 -12.58 1.70 5.70
CA GLN A 158 -13.46 2.54 4.89
C GLN A 158 -14.39 3.42 5.74
N PHE A 159 -14.60 3.02 7.00
CA PHE A 159 -15.43 3.70 7.99
C PHE A 159 -14.65 4.70 8.86
N LEU A 160 -13.31 4.76 8.71
CA LEU A 160 -12.44 5.53 9.58
C LEU A 160 -12.05 6.86 8.93
N ALA A 161 -12.13 7.96 9.69
CA ALA A 161 -11.60 9.23 9.25
C ALA A 161 -10.06 9.20 9.18
N PRO A 162 -9.42 9.93 8.25
CA PRO A 162 -7.96 9.94 8.13
C PRO A 162 -7.24 10.35 9.42
N GLY A 163 -7.77 11.33 10.17
CA GLY A 163 -7.19 11.79 11.44
C GLY A 163 -7.22 10.73 12.56
N ASP A 164 -8.17 9.80 12.52
CA ASP A 164 -8.29 8.74 13.52
C ASP A 164 -7.16 7.70 13.40
N MET A 165 -6.47 7.67 12.25
CA MET A 165 -5.28 6.83 12.08
C MET A 165 -4.17 7.16 13.08
N LYS A 166 -4.14 8.39 13.61
CA LYS A 166 -3.21 8.77 14.68
C LYS A 166 -3.34 7.87 15.91
N GLN A 167 -4.56 7.53 16.31
CA GLN A 167 -4.79 6.65 17.47
C GLN A 167 -4.40 5.20 17.17
N VAL A 168 -4.59 4.75 15.94
CA VAL A 168 -4.15 3.41 15.51
C VAL A 168 -2.62 3.32 15.53
N VAL A 169 -1.95 4.35 14.99
CA VAL A 169 -0.48 4.43 15.00
C VAL A 169 0.08 4.52 16.41
N ASN A 170 -0.53 5.33 17.28
CA ASN A 170 -0.08 5.45 18.67
C ASN A 170 -0.07 4.09 19.37
N LYS A 171 -1.17 3.32 19.27
CA LYS A 171 -1.23 1.97 19.83
C LYS A 171 -0.14 1.05 19.29
N ALA A 172 0.12 1.10 17.99
CA ALA A 172 1.15 0.29 17.37
C ALA A 172 2.56 0.69 17.85
N LYS A 173 2.85 1.99 17.89
CA LYS A 173 4.15 2.52 18.37
C LYS A 173 4.38 2.29 19.85
N GLU A 174 3.35 2.39 20.68
CA GLU A 174 3.45 2.01 22.11
C GLU A 174 3.79 0.52 22.27
N ALA A 175 3.17 -0.34 21.44
CA ALA A 175 3.35 -1.77 21.52
C ALA A 175 4.72 -2.26 21.03
N ASN A 176 5.36 -1.56 20.08
CA ASN A 176 6.66 -1.91 19.50
C ASN A 176 7.85 -1.15 20.14
N GLY A 177 7.63 -0.45 21.25
CA GLY A 177 8.68 0.34 21.93
C GLY A 177 9.07 1.63 21.19
N GLY A 178 8.21 2.16 20.33
CA GLY A 178 8.44 3.40 19.57
C GLY A 178 9.25 3.21 18.29
N ALA A 179 9.43 1.98 17.83
CA ALA A 179 10.17 1.71 16.59
C ALA A 179 9.45 2.29 15.36
N ASP A 180 10.22 2.84 14.42
CA ASP A 180 9.73 3.40 13.16
C ASP A 180 9.59 2.29 12.11
N ASN A 181 8.59 1.42 12.29
CA ASN A 181 8.29 0.31 11.40
C ASN A 181 6.80 0.22 11.02
N ILE A 182 6.05 1.33 11.18
CA ILE A 182 4.63 1.41 10.85
C ILE A 182 4.44 2.27 9.60
N MET A 183 3.66 1.76 8.65
CA MET A 183 3.11 2.49 7.51
C MET A 183 1.60 2.58 7.62
N VAL A 184 1.00 3.63 7.06
CA VAL A 184 -0.45 3.83 7.01
C VAL A 184 -0.91 3.85 5.56
N CYS A 185 -2.00 3.10 5.25
CA CYS A 185 -2.43 2.91 3.87
C CYS A 185 -3.87 3.40 3.68
N GLU A 186 -4.05 4.41 2.82
CA GLU A 186 -5.35 4.89 2.37
C GLU A 186 -5.91 3.97 1.26
N ARG A 187 -7.22 3.68 1.29
CA ARG A 187 -7.88 2.81 0.31
C ARG A 187 -9.32 3.22 -0.01
N GLY A 188 -9.69 4.46 0.27
CA GLY A 188 -11.03 4.99 0.11
C GLY A 188 -11.89 4.86 1.36
N ALA A 189 -12.85 5.74 1.47
CA ALA A 189 -13.87 5.77 2.51
C ALA A 189 -15.24 5.46 1.91
N SER A 190 -16.12 4.78 2.66
CA SER A 190 -17.49 4.50 2.25
C SER A 190 -18.26 5.80 2.04
N PHE A 191 -18.93 5.91 0.90
CA PHE A 191 -19.77 7.05 0.55
C PHE A 191 -21.12 6.54 0.02
N GLY A 192 -22.12 6.51 0.89
CA GLY A 192 -23.38 5.82 0.59
C GLY A 192 -23.19 4.30 0.50
N TYR A 193 -24.01 3.65 -0.35
CA TYR A 193 -23.96 2.20 -0.54
C TYR A 193 -23.04 1.83 -1.72
N ASN A 194 -22.22 0.78 -1.54
CA ASN A 194 -21.40 0.15 -2.58
C ASN A 194 -20.46 1.11 -3.34
N THR A 195 -20.14 2.26 -2.77
CA THR A 195 -19.28 3.28 -3.40
C THR A 195 -18.21 3.72 -2.42
N LEU A 196 -17.00 3.96 -2.94
CA LEU A 196 -15.89 4.52 -2.21
C LEU A 196 -15.48 5.85 -2.83
N VAL A 197 -15.04 6.78 -1.96
CA VAL A 197 -14.43 8.05 -2.36
C VAL A 197 -13.05 8.17 -1.71
N SER A 198 -12.07 8.59 -2.47
CA SER A 198 -10.74 8.92 -1.97
C SER A 198 -10.62 10.43 -1.82
N ASP A 199 -10.56 10.90 -0.58
CA ASP A 199 -10.27 12.29 -0.25
C ASP A 199 -8.76 12.49 -0.23
N MET A 200 -8.21 13.20 -1.23
CA MET A 200 -6.76 13.43 -1.34
C MET A 200 -6.21 14.26 -0.17
N ARG A 201 -7.04 15.08 0.49
CA ARG A 201 -6.65 15.77 1.74
C ARG A 201 -6.32 14.78 2.86
N GLY A 202 -6.96 13.61 2.84
CA GLY A 202 -6.72 12.52 3.79
C GLY A 202 -5.26 12.05 3.79
N LEU A 203 -4.57 12.12 2.66
CA LEU A 203 -3.15 11.76 2.56
C LEU A 203 -2.27 12.75 3.33
N ALA A 204 -2.55 14.05 3.21
CA ALA A 204 -1.86 15.09 3.99
C ALA A 204 -2.14 14.93 5.49
N ILE A 205 -3.39 14.68 5.90
CA ILE A 205 -3.78 14.43 7.29
C ILE A 205 -3.05 13.20 7.84
N MET A 206 -2.98 12.10 7.07
CA MET A 206 -2.30 10.88 7.52
C MET A 206 -0.77 11.06 7.66
N ARG A 207 -0.15 12.00 6.94
CA ARG A 207 1.27 12.36 7.16
C ARG A 207 1.54 12.90 8.57
N GLU A 208 0.53 13.48 9.24
CA GLU A 208 0.67 13.94 10.63
C GLU A 208 0.94 12.80 11.62
N THR A 209 0.70 11.55 11.25
CA THR A 209 1.07 10.38 12.04
C THR A 209 2.59 10.17 12.10
N GLN A 210 3.36 10.88 11.30
CA GLN A 210 4.81 10.69 11.13
C GLN A 210 5.17 9.27 10.66
N CYS A 211 4.26 8.63 9.92
CA CYS A 211 4.48 7.33 9.28
C CYS A 211 4.48 7.50 7.74
N PRO A 212 5.22 6.68 6.99
CA PRO A 212 5.09 6.65 5.55
C PRO A 212 3.64 6.36 5.14
N VAL A 213 3.10 7.20 4.25
CA VAL A 213 1.74 7.06 3.72
C VAL A 213 1.79 6.27 2.41
N VAL A 214 1.04 5.19 2.35
CA VAL A 214 0.82 4.36 1.17
C VAL A 214 -0.58 4.62 0.64
N PHE A 215 -0.73 4.69 -0.68
CA PHE A 215 -2.04 4.76 -1.33
C PHE A 215 -2.35 3.47 -2.08
N ASP A 216 -3.45 2.81 -1.72
CA ASP A 216 -3.96 1.64 -2.41
C ASP A 216 -4.84 2.07 -3.59
N ALA A 217 -4.26 2.10 -4.78
CA ALA A 217 -4.92 2.58 -5.98
C ALA A 217 -6.00 1.62 -6.48
N THR A 218 -5.84 0.31 -6.24
CA THR A 218 -6.75 -0.71 -6.75
C THR A 218 -7.98 -0.93 -5.87
N HIS A 219 -7.83 -0.89 -4.54
CA HIS A 219 -8.99 -0.99 -3.67
C HIS A 219 -9.76 0.33 -3.53
N SER A 220 -9.16 1.47 -3.89
CA SER A 220 -9.85 2.78 -3.91
C SER A 220 -10.94 2.87 -4.98
N VAL A 221 -10.88 2.02 -6.01
CA VAL A 221 -11.90 1.96 -7.09
C VAL A 221 -12.84 0.76 -6.96
N GLN A 222 -12.78 0.05 -5.83
CA GLN A 222 -13.65 -1.08 -5.54
C GLN A 222 -15.09 -0.61 -5.30
N GLN A 223 -16.04 -1.42 -5.73
CA GLN A 223 -17.47 -1.29 -5.42
C GLN A 223 -17.88 -2.45 -4.51
N PRO A 224 -17.74 -2.32 -3.18
CA PRO A 224 -17.99 -3.40 -2.24
C PRO A 224 -19.43 -3.92 -2.35
N GLY A 225 -19.60 -5.23 -2.60
CA GLY A 225 -20.92 -5.84 -2.76
C GLY A 225 -21.71 -5.40 -4.00
N GLY A 226 -21.11 -4.63 -4.93
CA GLY A 226 -21.79 -4.06 -6.08
C GLY A 226 -22.29 -5.08 -7.11
N GLN A 227 -21.86 -6.36 -7.02
CA GLN A 227 -22.31 -7.45 -7.88
C GLN A 227 -22.90 -8.63 -7.07
N GLY A 228 -23.54 -8.35 -5.94
CA GLY A 228 -24.13 -9.37 -5.08
C GLY A 228 -23.08 -10.20 -4.35
N GLU A 229 -22.73 -11.40 -4.85
CA GLU A 229 -21.76 -12.29 -4.23
C GLU A 229 -20.28 -11.84 -4.45
N LYS A 230 -20.03 -10.85 -5.32
CA LYS A 230 -18.69 -10.34 -5.64
C LYS A 230 -18.65 -8.83 -5.55
N SER A 231 -17.49 -8.30 -5.21
CA SER A 231 -17.22 -6.86 -5.35
C SER A 231 -17.10 -6.50 -6.83
N GLY A 232 -17.72 -5.39 -7.23
CA GLY A 232 -17.44 -4.71 -8.47
C GLY A 232 -16.20 -3.83 -8.37
N GLY A 233 -15.84 -3.17 -9.47
CA GLY A 233 -14.72 -2.24 -9.50
C GLY A 233 -14.65 -1.47 -10.81
N GLN A 234 -13.94 -0.35 -10.76
CA GLN A 234 -13.77 0.59 -11.86
C GLN A 234 -12.29 0.79 -12.15
N ARG A 235 -11.63 -0.28 -12.65
CA ARG A 235 -10.17 -0.31 -12.90
C ARG A 235 -9.68 0.85 -13.77
N GLU A 236 -10.51 1.39 -14.64
CA GLU A 236 -10.20 2.55 -15.49
C GLU A 236 -9.82 3.80 -14.70
N PHE A 237 -10.24 3.89 -13.42
CA PHE A 237 -9.88 4.99 -12.53
C PHE A 237 -8.63 4.73 -11.68
N VAL A 238 -8.06 3.54 -11.71
CA VAL A 238 -6.79 3.24 -11.00
C VAL A 238 -5.70 4.26 -11.36
N PRO A 239 -5.38 4.52 -12.64
CA PRO A 239 -4.33 5.49 -12.98
C PRO A 239 -4.72 6.94 -12.66
N VAL A 240 -6.01 7.25 -12.60
CA VAL A 240 -6.49 8.59 -12.20
C VAL A 240 -6.19 8.84 -10.74
N LEU A 241 -6.61 7.92 -9.86
CA LEU A 241 -6.42 8.05 -8.42
C LEU A 241 -4.94 7.88 -8.01
N ALA A 242 -4.20 6.96 -8.66
CA ALA A 242 -2.77 6.80 -8.41
C ALA A 242 -1.99 8.09 -8.69
N ARG A 243 -2.24 8.76 -9.83
CA ARG A 243 -1.61 10.05 -10.15
C ARG A 243 -1.99 11.13 -9.15
N ALA A 244 -3.27 11.22 -8.78
CA ALA A 244 -3.73 12.22 -7.81
C ALA A 244 -3.08 12.02 -6.45
N ALA A 245 -2.95 10.78 -5.99
CA ALA A 245 -2.30 10.44 -4.72
C ALA A 245 -0.80 10.75 -4.73
N VAL A 246 -0.09 10.39 -5.81
CA VAL A 246 1.34 10.73 -5.97
C VAL A 246 1.53 12.24 -6.01
N ALA A 247 0.67 12.97 -6.73
CA ALA A 247 0.71 14.44 -6.77
C ALA A 247 0.43 15.09 -5.41
N SER A 248 -0.36 14.44 -4.55
CA SER A 248 -0.59 14.90 -3.16
C SER A 248 0.57 14.62 -2.21
N GLY A 249 1.56 13.84 -2.64
CA GLY A 249 2.73 13.46 -1.84
C GLY A 249 2.47 12.27 -0.94
N ILE A 250 2.94 11.11 -1.37
CA ILE A 250 2.91 9.84 -0.64
C ILE A 250 4.28 9.17 -0.67
N ALA A 251 4.49 8.18 0.21
CA ALA A 251 5.73 7.41 0.23
C ALA A 251 5.68 6.20 -0.72
N GLY A 252 4.52 5.58 -0.87
CA GLY A 252 4.38 4.39 -1.69
C GLY A 252 3.00 4.20 -2.30
N VAL A 253 2.93 3.40 -3.37
CA VAL A 253 1.68 2.97 -4.01
C VAL A 253 1.52 1.47 -3.80
N PHE A 254 0.32 1.07 -3.39
CA PHE A 254 -0.11 -0.31 -3.37
C PHE A 254 -1.00 -0.57 -4.61
N MET A 255 -0.72 -1.64 -5.35
CA MET A 255 -1.43 -1.95 -6.58
C MET A 255 -1.58 -3.45 -6.78
N GLU A 256 -2.79 -3.97 -6.70
CA GLU A 256 -3.03 -5.35 -7.12
C GLU A 256 -3.00 -5.46 -8.64
N THR A 257 -2.33 -6.49 -9.15
CA THR A 257 -2.16 -6.72 -10.58
C THR A 257 -2.34 -8.19 -10.92
N HIS A 258 -2.76 -8.46 -12.15
CA HIS A 258 -2.98 -9.82 -12.62
C HIS A 258 -2.59 -9.93 -14.10
N PRO A 259 -2.00 -11.05 -14.55
CA PRO A 259 -1.68 -11.27 -15.98
C PRO A 259 -2.90 -11.12 -16.90
N ASP A 260 -4.04 -11.68 -16.50
CA ASP A 260 -5.35 -11.50 -17.13
C ASP A 260 -6.41 -11.24 -16.07
N PRO A 261 -6.73 -9.97 -15.75
CA PRO A 261 -7.71 -9.64 -14.72
C PRO A 261 -9.12 -10.21 -14.94
N SER A 262 -9.46 -10.63 -16.15
CA SER A 262 -10.77 -11.25 -16.43
C SER A 262 -10.87 -12.67 -15.86
N GLN A 263 -9.73 -13.33 -15.64
CA GLN A 263 -9.61 -14.67 -15.08
C GLN A 263 -9.29 -14.68 -13.58
N ALA A 264 -9.06 -13.52 -12.98
CA ALA A 264 -8.68 -13.42 -11.58
C ALA A 264 -9.73 -14.02 -10.64
N LEU A 265 -9.29 -14.87 -9.73
CA LEU A 265 -10.16 -15.53 -8.73
C LEU A 265 -10.58 -14.56 -7.61
N SER A 266 -9.93 -13.40 -7.50
CA SER A 266 -10.23 -12.35 -6.54
C SER A 266 -10.00 -10.97 -7.14
N ASP A 267 -10.93 -10.04 -6.87
CA ASP A 267 -10.86 -8.61 -7.20
C ASP A 267 -10.48 -8.28 -8.65
N GLY A 268 -10.81 -9.20 -9.57
CA GLY A 268 -10.56 -9.03 -11.01
C GLY A 268 -11.02 -7.67 -11.56
N PRO A 269 -12.23 -7.16 -11.22
CA PRO A 269 -12.68 -5.84 -11.68
C PRO A 269 -11.78 -4.66 -11.29
N ASN A 270 -11.00 -4.78 -10.22
CA ASN A 270 -10.09 -3.72 -9.73
C ASN A 270 -8.65 -3.95 -10.16
N ALA A 271 -8.23 -5.20 -10.35
CA ALA A 271 -6.85 -5.55 -10.62
C ALA A 271 -6.32 -4.85 -11.87
N TRP A 272 -5.14 -4.24 -11.77
CA TRP A 272 -4.48 -3.61 -12.90
C TRP A 272 -3.86 -4.69 -13.81
N PRO A 273 -3.98 -4.58 -15.14
CA PRO A 273 -3.33 -5.55 -16.05
C PRO A 273 -1.80 -5.49 -15.90
N LEU A 274 -1.17 -6.64 -15.66
CA LEU A 274 0.27 -6.74 -15.45
C LEU A 274 1.07 -6.15 -16.64
N GLY A 275 0.64 -6.43 -17.86
CA GLY A 275 1.29 -5.91 -19.07
C GLY A 275 1.22 -4.37 -19.25
N LYS A 276 0.43 -3.67 -18.42
CA LYS A 276 0.36 -2.19 -18.40
C LYS A 276 1.03 -1.57 -17.17
N MET A 277 1.67 -2.40 -16.33
CA MET A 277 2.24 -1.93 -15.07
C MET A 277 3.42 -0.99 -15.30
N GLU A 278 4.34 -1.36 -16.19
CA GLU A 278 5.58 -0.62 -16.41
C GLU A 278 5.33 0.82 -16.88
N ASP A 279 4.44 1.02 -17.86
CA ASP A 279 4.08 2.36 -18.35
C ASP A 279 3.49 3.24 -17.24
N LEU A 280 2.62 2.65 -16.41
CA LEU A 280 2.04 3.37 -15.28
C LEU A 280 3.11 3.73 -14.24
N LEU A 281 4.04 2.82 -13.93
CA LEU A 281 5.11 3.07 -12.98
C LEU A 281 6.05 4.18 -13.44
N HIS A 282 6.43 4.23 -14.71
CA HIS A 282 7.23 5.35 -15.28
C HIS A 282 6.55 6.69 -15.01
N LEU A 283 5.25 6.79 -15.35
CA LEU A 283 4.49 8.02 -15.13
C LEU A 283 4.44 8.41 -13.65
N LEU A 284 4.21 7.45 -12.74
CA LEU A 284 4.10 7.74 -11.31
C LEU A 284 5.45 8.16 -10.71
N VAL A 285 6.55 7.54 -11.13
CA VAL A 285 7.91 7.89 -10.66
C VAL A 285 8.31 9.29 -11.17
N ASP A 286 8.01 9.64 -12.39
CA ASP A 286 8.31 10.98 -12.92
C ASP A 286 7.50 12.06 -12.20
N LEU A 287 6.22 11.78 -11.93
CA LEU A 287 5.36 12.67 -11.15
C LEU A 287 5.86 12.81 -9.70
N ASP A 288 6.26 11.72 -9.05
CA ASP A 288 6.82 11.71 -7.70
C ASP A 288 8.07 12.60 -7.61
N ARG A 289 9.00 12.45 -8.55
CA ARG A 289 10.22 13.27 -8.63
C ARG A 289 9.89 14.75 -8.78
N LEU A 290 8.93 15.08 -9.64
CA LEU A 290 8.51 16.46 -9.87
C LEU A 290 7.92 17.09 -8.61
N VAL A 291 7.00 16.39 -7.96
CA VAL A 291 6.27 16.89 -6.78
C VAL A 291 7.21 17.02 -5.58
N LYS A 292 8.02 16.01 -5.28
CA LYS A 292 8.98 16.05 -4.17
C LYS A 292 10.04 17.12 -4.35
N LYS A 293 10.49 17.35 -5.60
CA LYS A 293 11.41 18.46 -5.92
C LYS A 293 10.77 19.84 -5.71
N ALA A 294 9.48 19.98 -6.00
CA ALA A 294 8.74 21.23 -5.80
C ALA A 294 8.48 21.51 -4.33
N GLY A 295 8.39 20.47 -3.49
CA GLY A 295 7.98 20.56 -2.09
C GLY A 295 6.48 20.71 -1.92
N PHE A 296 6.03 20.74 -0.67
CA PHE A 296 4.63 20.74 -0.27
C PHE A 296 4.27 22.06 0.41
N ALA A 297 3.53 22.91 -0.31
CA ALA A 297 3.20 24.26 0.15
C ALA A 297 2.36 24.26 1.44
N GLU A 298 1.53 23.24 1.63
CA GLU A 298 0.70 23.08 2.82
C GLU A 298 1.50 22.88 4.12
N GLN A 299 2.78 22.54 4.03
CA GLN A 299 3.67 22.40 5.19
C GLN A 299 4.20 23.74 5.70
N SER A 300 3.95 24.82 4.98
CA SER A 300 4.42 26.18 5.32
C SER A 300 3.29 27.10 5.81
N ILE A 301 2.07 26.61 5.93
CA ILE A 301 0.89 27.34 6.39
C ILE A 301 0.60 27.01 7.90
#